data_b593e8ae164e221c280545acae9ebd81
#
_entry.id   b593e8ae164e221c280545acae9ebd81
#
_cell.length_a   1.000
_cell.length_b   1.000
_cell.length_c   1.000
_cell.angle_alpha   90.00
_cell.angle_beta   90.00
_cell.angle_gamma   90.00
#
_symmetry.space_group_name_H-M   'P 1'
#
loop_
_entity.id
_entity.type
_entity.pdbx_description
1 polymer ?
#
loop_
_entity_poly.entity_id
_entity_poly.type
_entity_poly.pdbx_seq_one_letter_code
_entity_poly.pdbx_strand_id
1 'polypeptide(L)'
;MQIYRVGGSVRDELLGLPVKDRDWVVVGATPEQMSALGYLPVGKDFPVFLHPQTREEYALARTERKTARGYKGFAIHTSPEVTLEEDLARRDLTINSIAVCDHSAPGSGQNRQENDLIDPYGGQRDLQARVLRHVTDAFREDPVRILRVARFAARFSDFRVAPETLQLMREMVEHGEADHLVAERVWQEMARGLMEATPSRLFDVLIECGALKVLLPELDRLWGVPQRADYHPEVDTGVHVMMVLDMSARLHAPLAVRFACLVHDLGKGTTPADQLPRHIGHEERSVRLLKGVCERLRVPVDCRELAEVVAREHGNIHRSSEFGAAALVRLLERCDAFRKPARFADILLACECDARGRLGFEDQPYPQRARLAGALAAAQSVATADIAQQAMAEGLSGPKVGERIQAARTAAVSTWLARQSPVTDG
;
A
#
# COMPACT_ATOMS: atom_id res chain seq x y z
N MET A 1 20.96 28.92 -19.34
CA MET A 1 20.00 27.82 -19.01
C MET A 1 20.76 26.51 -19.09
N GLN A 2 20.70 25.70 -18.05
CA GLN A 2 21.29 24.36 -17.97
C GLN A 2 20.19 23.37 -17.56
N ILE A 3 20.22 22.17 -18.10
CA ILE A 3 19.21 21.13 -17.85
C ILE A 3 19.90 19.90 -17.26
N TYR A 4 19.31 19.36 -16.22
CA TYR A 4 19.83 18.22 -15.50
C TYR A 4 18.76 17.16 -15.30
N ARG A 5 19.06 15.92 -15.61
CA ARG A 5 18.27 14.79 -15.17
C ARG A 5 18.57 14.52 -13.70
N VAL A 6 17.57 14.30 -12.88
CA VAL A 6 17.72 14.25 -11.42
C VAL A 6 16.89 13.14 -10.77
N GLY A 7 17.18 12.84 -9.53
CA GLY A 7 16.30 12.08 -8.65
C GLY A 7 16.22 10.60 -8.97
N GLY A 8 15.00 10.08 -8.98
CA GLY A 8 14.71 8.65 -9.10
C GLY A 8 15.30 7.99 -10.34
N SER A 9 15.32 8.69 -11.47
CA SER A 9 15.84 8.16 -12.73
C SER A 9 17.36 7.96 -12.70
N VAL A 10 18.10 8.88 -12.06
CA VAL A 10 19.56 8.75 -11.90
C VAL A 10 19.89 7.63 -10.91
N ARG A 11 19.21 7.60 -9.78
CA ARG A 11 19.36 6.54 -8.77
C ARG A 11 19.11 5.15 -9.38
N ASP A 12 17.99 4.98 -10.07
CA ASP A 12 17.60 3.67 -10.61
C ASP A 12 18.58 3.20 -11.69
N GLU A 13 19.10 4.11 -12.53
CA GLU A 13 20.16 3.82 -13.50
C GLU A 13 21.45 3.36 -12.81
N LEU A 14 21.90 4.09 -11.76
CA LEU A 14 23.09 3.72 -10.98
C LEU A 14 22.96 2.36 -10.26
N LEU A 15 21.72 1.96 -9.94
CA LEU A 15 21.41 0.64 -9.38
C LEU A 15 21.20 -0.44 -10.45
N GLY A 16 21.26 -0.12 -11.74
CA GLY A 16 20.96 -1.04 -12.83
C GLY A 16 19.48 -1.44 -12.92
N LEU A 17 18.58 -0.62 -12.36
CA LEU A 17 17.14 -0.83 -12.39
C LEU A 17 16.50 -0.16 -13.61
N PRO A 18 15.36 -0.66 -14.10
CA PRO A 18 14.63 -0.02 -15.18
C PRO A 18 14.19 1.39 -14.81
N VAL A 19 14.56 2.37 -15.64
CA VAL A 19 14.10 3.77 -15.51
C VAL A 19 12.73 3.89 -16.16
N LYS A 20 11.71 4.24 -15.38
CA LYS A 20 10.32 4.41 -15.86
C LYS A 20 10.02 5.85 -16.23
N ASP A 21 10.33 6.78 -15.32
CA ASP A 21 10.05 8.20 -15.44
C ASP A 21 11.34 9.00 -15.29
N ARG A 22 11.45 10.12 -16.00
CA ARG A 22 12.59 11.02 -15.93
C ARG A 22 12.13 12.38 -15.44
N ASP A 23 12.76 12.84 -14.38
CA ASP A 23 12.58 14.18 -13.83
C ASP A 23 13.74 15.07 -14.25
N TRP A 24 13.42 16.28 -14.69
CA TRP A 24 14.39 17.24 -15.14
C TRP A 24 14.35 18.52 -14.30
N VAL A 25 15.52 19.07 -13.98
CA VAL A 25 15.68 20.37 -13.34
C VAL A 25 16.34 21.34 -14.31
N VAL A 26 15.74 22.51 -14.43
CA VAL A 26 16.24 23.60 -15.27
C VAL A 26 16.77 24.71 -14.37
N VAL A 27 18.06 25.03 -14.54
CA VAL A 27 18.76 26.10 -13.81
C VAL A 27 18.99 27.28 -14.75
N GLY A 28 18.84 28.50 -14.25
CA GLY A 28 19.12 29.72 -15.01
C GLY A 28 18.07 30.05 -16.07
N ALA A 29 16.79 29.67 -15.84
CA ALA A 29 15.69 30.04 -16.73
C ALA A 29 14.49 30.60 -15.95
N THR A 30 13.66 31.39 -16.65
CA THR A 30 12.38 31.88 -16.14
C THR A 30 11.19 31.13 -16.74
N PRO A 31 10.00 31.19 -16.14
CA PRO A 31 8.78 30.59 -16.71
C PRO A 31 8.48 31.08 -18.13
N GLU A 32 8.75 32.37 -18.40
CA GLU A 32 8.50 32.98 -19.71
C GLU A 32 9.47 32.40 -20.77
N GLN A 33 10.72 32.18 -20.40
CA GLN A 33 11.72 31.56 -21.27
C GLN A 33 11.35 30.11 -21.61
N MET A 34 10.87 29.33 -20.61
CA MET A 34 10.40 27.97 -20.84
C MET A 34 9.21 27.94 -21.79
N SER A 35 8.25 28.83 -21.58
CA SER A 35 7.08 28.94 -22.46
C SER A 35 7.45 29.36 -23.89
N ALA A 36 8.41 30.29 -24.05
CA ALA A 36 8.91 30.72 -25.35
C ALA A 36 9.64 29.59 -26.12
N LEU A 37 10.20 28.62 -25.40
CA LEU A 37 10.80 27.39 -25.96
C LEU A 37 9.78 26.29 -26.26
N GLY A 38 8.48 26.56 -26.05
CA GLY A 38 7.40 25.64 -26.35
C GLY A 38 7.07 24.62 -25.23
N TYR A 39 7.69 24.76 -24.05
CA TYR A 39 7.31 23.95 -22.90
C TYR A 39 5.94 24.38 -22.35
N LEU A 40 5.09 23.41 -21.99
CA LEU A 40 3.73 23.65 -21.54
C LEU A 40 3.67 23.70 -20.01
N PRO A 41 3.26 24.82 -19.39
CA PRO A 41 3.16 24.91 -17.94
C PRO A 41 2.06 23.98 -17.42
N VAL A 42 2.36 23.24 -16.35
CA VAL A 42 1.42 22.36 -15.64
C VAL A 42 1.49 22.65 -14.14
N GLY A 43 0.31 22.71 -13.52
CA GLY A 43 0.20 23.05 -12.10
C GLY A 43 0.04 24.55 -11.84
N LYS A 44 -0.78 24.85 -10.81
CA LYS A 44 -1.08 26.24 -10.42
C LYS A 44 -0.04 26.84 -9.47
N ASP A 45 0.60 25.99 -8.68
CA ASP A 45 1.41 26.42 -7.55
C ASP A 45 2.93 26.13 -7.75
N PHE A 46 3.29 25.39 -8.80
CA PHE A 46 4.68 24.97 -9.05
C PHE A 46 5.07 25.21 -10.51
N PRO A 47 6.23 25.78 -10.79
CA PRO A 47 6.71 25.99 -12.15
C PRO A 47 7.29 24.70 -12.74
N VAL A 48 6.39 23.75 -13.02
CA VAL A 48 6.65 22.52 -13.75
C VAL A 48 6.10 22.66 -15.15
N PHE A 49 6.85 22.19 -16.13
CA PHE A 49 6.56 22.27 -17.54
C PHE A 49 6.65 20.91 -18.18
N LEU A 50 5.78 20.61 -19.14
CA LEU A 50 5.89 19.41 -19.97
C LEU A 50 6.68 19.72 -21.23
N HIS A 51 7.65 18.86 -21.55
CA HIS A 51 8.38 18.94 -22.80
C HIS A 51 7.40 18.76 -23.99
N PRO A 52 7.49 19.59 -25.05
CA PRO A 52 6.48 19.62 -26.10
C PRO A 52 6.33 18.29 -26.86
N GLN A 53 7.40 17.50 -26.97
CA GLN A 53 7.44 16.23 -27.70
C GLN A 53 7.38 15.01 -26.77
N THR A 54 8.26 14.94 -25.77
CA THR A 54 8.39 13.75 -24.90
C THR A 54 7.37 13.71 -23.77
N ARG A 55 6.80 14.87 -23.41
CA ARG A 55 5.86 15.05 -22.29
C ARG A 55 6.49 14.78 -20.92
N GLU A 56 7.78 14.64 -20.85
CA GLU A 56 8.52 14.54 -19.59
C GLU A 56 8.43 15.85 -18.80
N GLU A 57 8.53 15.76 -17.48
CA GLU A 57 8.37 16.89 -16.56
C GLU A 57 9.70 17.63 -16.35
N TYR A 58 9.68 18.93 -16.57
CA TYR A 58 10.80 19.86 -16.38
C TYR A 58 10.41 20.89 -15.30
N ALA A 59 11.10 20.85 -14.16
CA ALA A 59 10.89 21.80 -13.08
C ALA A 59 11.99 22.86 -13.06
N LEU A 60 11.64 24.14 -12.85
CA LEU A 60 12.65 25.14 -12.56
C LEU A 60 13.31 24.87 -11.21
N ALA A 61 14.61 25.10 -11.13
CA ALA A 61 15.36 25.03 -9.87
C ALA A 61 14.70 25.94 -8.83
N ARG A 62 14.55 25.46 -7.60
CA ARG A 62 13.82 26.18 -6.56
C ARG A 62 14.36 25.91 -5.17
N THR A 63 14.14 26.85 -4.29
CA THR A 63 14.23 26.66 -2.85
C THR A 63 12.84 26.62 -2.23
N GLU A 64 12.71 25.90 -1.14
CA GLU A 64 11.47 25.79 -0.36
C GLU A 64 11.76 26.31 1.04
N ARG A 65 10.85 27.11 1.62
CA ARG A 65 10.95 27.57 3.01
C ARG A 65 9.63 27.35 3.72
N LYS A 66 9.68 26.73 4.89
CA LYS A 66 8.52 26.58 5.76
C LYS A 66 8.13 27.92 6.34
N THR A 67 6.90 28.37 6.09
CA THR A 67 6.34 29.63 6.62
C THR A 67 5.30 29.41 7.71
N ALA A 68 4.72 28.18 7.79
CA ALA A 68 3.77 27.78 8.83
C ALA A 68 3.75 26.25 8.99
N ARG A 69 3.07 25.74 10.02
CA ARG A 69 2.84 24.29 10.19
C ARG A 69 1.87 23.76 9.16
N GLY A 70 2.11 22.55 8.66
CA GLY A 70 1.26 21.82 7.70
C GLY A 70 1.52 22.17 6.23
N TYR A 71 0.75 21.52 5.33
CA TYR A 71 0.96 21.51 3.86
C TYR A 71 0.88 22.91 3.19
N LYS A 72 0.08 23.84 3.71
CA LYS A 72 -0.07 25.20 3.14
C LYS A 72 1.03 26.17 3.58
N GLY A 73 1.99 25.71 4.38
CA GLY A 73 3.00 26.54 5.00
C GLY A 73 4.33 26.61 4.23
N PHE A 74 4.35 26.42 2.91
CA PHE A 74 5.55 26.50 2.11
C PHE A 74 5.53 27.73 1.19
N ALA A 75 6.57 28.55 1.27
CA ALA A 75 6.89 29.52 0.25
C ALA A 75 7.92 28.89 -0.69
N ILE A 76 7.55 28.80 -1.96
CA ILE A 76 8.43 28.33 -3.03
C ILE A 76 9.03 29.56 -3.68
N HIS A 77 10.34 29.57 -3.76
CA HIS A 77 11.07 30.61 -4.45
C HIS A 77 11.79 30.02 -5.67
N THR A 78 11.39 30.47 -6.85
CA THR A 78 12.07 30.16 -8.11
C THR A 78 12.71 31.44 -8.64
N SER A 79 13.99 31.35 -8.94
CA SER A 79 14.74 32.43 -9.55
C SER A 79 15.79 31.81 -10.46
N PRO A 80 16.17 32.46 -11.57
CA PRO A 80 17.34 32.03 -12.37
C PRO A 80 18.65 31.94 -11.58
N GLU A 81 18.72 32.58 -10.41
CA GLU A 81 19.87 32.54 -9.50
C GLU A 81 19.93 31.29 -8.63
N VAL A 82 18.83 30.54 -8.50
CA VAL A 82 18.83 29.30 -7.73
C VAL A 82 19.72 28.28 -8.40
N THR A 83 20.72 27.81 -7.66
CA THR A 83 21.71 26.85 -8.14
C THR A 83 21.15 25.41 -8.14
N LEU A 84 21.82 24.52 -8.88
CA LEU A 84 21.51 23.08 -8.82
C LEU A 84 21.69 22.51 -7.41
N GLU A 85 22.76 22.92 -6.72
CA GLU A 85 23.06 22.45 -5.36
C GLU A 85 21.96 22.81 -4.36
N GLU A 86 21.41 24.03 -4.45
CA GLU A 86 20.28 24.46 -3.62
C GLU A 86 19.01 23.65 -3.91
N ASP A 87 18.72 23.31 -5.18
CA ASP A 87 17.60 22.43 -5.52
C ASP A 87 17.82 21.01 -5.01
N LEU A 88 19.04 20.49 -5.10
CA LEU A 88 19.38 19.16 -4.58
C LEU A 88 19.34 19.12 -3.04
N ALA A 89 19.73 20.20 -2.35
CA ALA A 89 19.76 20.31 -0.89
C ALA A 89 18.40 20.13 -0.24
N ARG A 90 17.32 20.57 -0.89
CA ARG A 90 15.95 20.49 -0.37
C ARG A 90 15.29 19.12 -0.56
N ARG A 91 15.93 18.16 -1.24
CA ARG A 91 15.38 16.85 -1.51
C ARG A 91 15.36 15.98 -0.25
N ASP A 92 14.62 14.87 -0.32
CA ASP A 92 14.40 13.96 0.82
C ASP A 92 15.65 13.15 1.19
N LEU A 93 16.26 12.47 0.20
CA LEU A 93 17.35 11.51 0.41
C LEU A 93 18.53 11.82 -0.50
N THR A 94 19.75 11.58 0.00
CA THR A 94 21.01 11.73 -0.77
C THR A 94 20.98 10.95 -2.06
N ILE A 95 20.44 9.73 -2.05
CA ILE A 95 20.31 8.86 -3.22
C ILE A 95 19.36 9.44 -4.30
N ASN A 96 18.51 10.41 -3.96
CA ASN A 96 17.62 11.14 -4.86
C ASN A 96 18.16 12.54 -5.20
N SER A 97 19.33 12.89 -4.69
CA SER A 97 19.98 14.21 -4.85
C SER A 97 21.22 14.13 -5.73
N ILE A 98 21.18 13.24 -6.69
CA ILE A 98 22.21 13.07 -7.73
C ILE A 98 21.63 13.61 -9.04
N ALA A 99 22.46 14.34 -9.79
CA ALA A 99 22.10 14.90 -11.08
C ALA A 99 23.06 14.45 -12.18
N VAL A 100 22.57 14.46 -13.43
CA VAL A 100 23.36 14.24 -14.64
C VAL A 100 23.07 15.39 -15.59
N CYS A 101 24.12 16.06 -16.10
CA CYS A 101 23.94 17.14 -17.04
C CYS A 101 23.41 16.63 -18.39
N ASP A 102 22.40 17.30 -18.95
CA ASP A 102 21.93 17.03 -20.30
C ASP A 102 22.68 17.92 -21.31
N HIS A 103 23.65 17.35 -21.99
CA HIS A 103 24.42 18.01 -23.02
C HIS A 103 23.70 18.11 -24.38
N SER A 104 22.53 17.49 -24.53
CA SER A 104 21.74 17.55 -25.77
C SER A 104 20.80 18.75 -25.84
N ALA A 105 20.61 19.48 -24.72
CA ALA A 105 19.71 20.60 -24.64
C ALA A 105 20.22 21.82 -25.43
N PRO A 106 19.33 22.60 -26.08
CA PRO A 106 19.74 23.84 -26.79
C PRO A 106 20.39 24.85 -25.85
N GLY A 107 21.64 25.19 -26.10
CA GLY A 107 22.41 26.15 -25.28
C GLY A 107 23.41 25.53 -24.30
N SER A 108 23.53 24.22 -24.22
CA SER A 108 24.62 23.55 -23.52
C SER A 108 25.93 23.69 -24.30
N GLY A 109 26.89 24.44 -23.76
CA GLY A 109 28.22 24.63 -24.35
C GLY A 109 28.97 23.30 -24.47
N GLN A 110 29.69 23.15 -25.59
CA GLN A 110 30.40 21.95 -26.01
C GLN A 110 31.41 21.46 -24.97
N ASN A 111 31.23 20.23 -24.47
CA ASN A 111 32.22 19.14 -24.46
C ASN A 111 31.54 17.91 -23.90
N ARG A 112 31.29 16.90 -24.76
CA ARG A 112 30.86 15.58 -24.34
C ARG A 112 32.02 14.90 -23.59
N GLN A 113 31.99 14.95 -22.25
CA GLN A 113 32.55 13.88 -21.45
C GLN A 113 31.36 13.04 -20.98
N GLU A 114 31.41 11.75 -21.25
CA GLU A 114 30.43 10.80 -20.77
C GLU A 114 30.32 10.90 -19.24
N ASN A 115 29.09 11.21 -18.73
CA ASN A 115 28.70 11.21 -17.33
C ASN A 115 29.30 12.25 -16.40
N ASP A 116 28.93 13.51 -16.58
CA ASP A 116 29.11 14.51 -15.50
C ASP A 116 28.04 14.28 -14.41
N LEU A 117 28.28 13.25 -13.59
CA LEU A 117 27.51 13.01 -12.37
C LEU A 117 27.85 14.12 -11.36
N ILE A 118 26.81 14.85 -10.93
CA ILE A 118 26.89 15.90 -9.92
C ILE A 118 26.25 15.35 -8.64
N ASP A 119 27.06 15.14 -7.62
CA ASP A 119 26.67 14.49 -6.37
C ASP A 119 27.27 15.23 -5.16
N PRO A 120 26.78 16.44 -4.85
CA PRO A 120 27.33 17.26 -3.77
C PRO A 120 27.06 16.68 -2.38
N TYR A 121 26.08 15.78 -2.24
CA TYR A 121 25.63 15.22 -0.96
C TYR A 121 26.02 13.77 -0.74
N GLY A 122 26.81 13.16 -1.62
CA GLY A 122 27.35 11.80 -1.46
C GLY A 122 26.33 10.70 -1.67
N GLY A 123 25.34 10.91 -2.53
CA GLY A 123 24.32 9.94 -2.85
C GLY A 123 24.88 8.65 -3.46
N GLN A 124 25.93 8.73 -4.29
CA GLN A 124 26.59 7.53 -4.83
C GLN A 124 27.22 6.67 -3.73
N ARG A 125 27.87 7.31 -2.74
CA ARG A 125 28.43 6.60 -1.58
C ARG A 125 27.33 5.90 -0.80
N ASP A 126 26.18 6.58 -0.56
CA ASP A 126 25.07 6.01 0.17
C ASP A 126 24.37 4.91 -0.64
N LEU A 127 24.32 4.98 -1.97
CA LEU A 127 23.87 3.88 -2.84
C LEU A 127 24.75 2.65 -2.70
N GLN A 128 26.06 2.81 -2.75
CA GLN A 128 27.02 1.72 -2.59
C GLN A 128 26.95 1.09 -1.18
N ALA A 129 26.79 1.94 -0.15
CA ALA A 129 26.67 1.52 1.25
C ALA A 129 25.26 1.01 1.62
N ARG A 130 24.29 1.11 0.70
CA ARG A 130 22.89 0.76 0.91
C ARG A 130 22.27 1.50 2.10
N VAL A 131 22.35 2.83 2.07
CA VAL A 131 21.91 3.72 3.15
C VAL A 131 20.86 4.71 2.64
N LEU A 132 19.78 4.85 3.38
CA LEU A 132 18.78 5.91 3.22
C LEU A 132 19.11 7.04 4.18
N ARG A 133 19.70 8.11 3.66
CA ARG A 133 20.14 9.27 4.41
C ARG A 133 19.44 10.53 3.93
N HIS A 134 18.93 11.37 4.83
CA HIS A 134 18.42 12.69 4.49
C HIS A 134 19.56 13.59 3.95
N VAL A 135 19.19 14.57 3.13
CA VAL A 135 20.19 15.43 2.48
C VAL A 135 20.69 16.52 3.43
N THR A 136 19.77 17.30 3.98
CA THR A 136 20.03 18.42 4.91
C THR A 136 18.90 18.55 5.91
N ASP A 137 19.01 19.50 6.85
CA ASP A 137 17.93 19.84 7.80
C ASP A 137 16.65 20.34 7.12
N ALA A 138 16.70 20.72 5.84
CA ALA A 138 15.50 21.00 5.04
C ALA A 138 14.52 19.79 4.97
N PHE A 139 14.96 18.60 5.34
CA PHE A 139 14.11 17.44 5.53
C PHE A 139 12.92 17.72 6.47
N ARG A 140 13.13 18.52 7.52
CA ARG A 140 12.11 18.90 8.50
C ARG A 140 10.97 19.76 7.91
N GLU A 141 11.18 20.34 6.74
CA GLU A 141 10.18 21.21 6.14
C GLU A 141 8.92 20.46 5.73
N ASP A 142 9.02 19.21 5.26
CA ASP A 142 7.88 18.40 4.84
C ASP A 142 7.79 17.07 5.61
N PRO A 143 6.87 16.95 6.59
CA PRO A 143 6.72 15.72 7.38
C PRO A 143 6.37 14.46 6.57
N VAL A 144 5.84 14.60 5.35
CA VAL A 144 5.59 13.46 4.46
C VAL A 144 6.89 12.73 4.11
N ARG A 145 8.04 13.38 4.22
CA ARG A 145 9.35 12.74 3.99
C ARG A 145 9.59 11.55 4.93
N ILE A 146 9.00 11.53 6.13
CA ILE A 146 9.00 10.36 7.02
C ILE A 146 8.40 9.14 6.31
N LEU A 147 7.21 9.30 5.72
CA LEU A 147 6.55 8.24 4.97
C LEU A 147 7.31 7.86 3.70
N ARG A 148 7.94 8.83 3.05
CA ARG A 148 8.76 8.58 1.85
C ARG A 148 9.99 7.74 2.18
N VAL A 149 10.72 8.02 3.28
CA VAL A 149 11.83 7.19 3.75
C VAL A 149 11.36 5.78 4.06
N ALA A 150 10.24 5.64 4.78
CA ALA A 150 9.64 4.35 5.10
C ALA A 150 9.26 3.56 3.82
N ARG A 151 8.69 4.22 2.82
CA ARG A 151 8.41 3.60 1.51
C ARG A 151 9.68 3.19 0.77
N PHE A 152 10.72 4.01 0.79
CA PHE A 152 12.00 3.62 0.18
C PHE A 152 12.64 2.42 0.88
N ALA A 153 12.48 2.28 2.19
CA ALA A 153 12.90 1.07 2.91
C ALA A 153 12.12 -0.19 2.44
N ALA A 154 10.83 -0.05 2.13
CA ALA A 154 10.02 -1.13 1.55
C ALA A 154 10.44 -1.49 0.12
N ARG A 155 10.85 -0.49 -0.68
CA ARG A 155 11.34 -0.67 -2.05
C ARG A 155 12.73 -1.29 -2.11
N PHE A 156 13.62 -0.82 -1.24
CA PHE A 156 15.02 -1.23 -1.15
C PHE A 156 15.23 -1.95 0.19
N SER A 157 14.75 -3.18 0.27
CA SER A 157 14.68 -3.95 1.53
C SER A 157 16.04 -4.21 2.17
N ASP A 158 17.10 -4.15 1.40
CA ASP A 158 18.49 -4.31 1.80
C ASP A 158 19.18 -2.97 2.19
N PHE A 159 18.46 -1.84 2.09
CA PHE A 159 18.92 -0.56 2.57
C PHE A 159 18.52 -0.33 4.03
N ARG A 160 19.42 0.26 4.81
CA ARG A 160 19.16 0.71 6.18
C ARG A 160 18.94 2.23 6.23
N VAL A 161 18.09 2.68 7.12
CA VAL A 161 17.97 4.12 7.41
C VAL A 161 19.20 4.56 8.22
N ALA A 162 19.82 5.68 7.84
CA ALA A 162 20.95 6.22 8.58
C ALA A 162 20.53 6.61 10.02
N PRO A 163 21.34 6.33 11.06
CA PRO A 163 20.98 6.63 12.44
C PRO A 163 20.59 8.08 12.68
N GLU A 164 21.30 9.01 12.06
CA GLU A 164 21.00 10.45 12.14
C GLU A 164 19.69 10.82 11.43
N THR A 165 19.32 10.11 10.37
CA THR A 165 18.02 10.30 9.70
C THR A 165 16.89 9.77 10.57
N LEU A 166 17.08 8.62 11.17
CA LEU A 166 16.10 8.04 12.09
C LEU A 166 15.90 8.93 13.33
N GLN A 167 17.00 9.48 13.86
CA GLN A 167 16.94 10.45 14.98
C GLN A 167 16.17 11.71 14.58
N LEU A 168 16.45 12.27 13.40
CA LEU A 168 15.73 13.43 12.86
C LEU A 168 14.22 13.15 12.73
N MET A 169 13.85 11.98 12.22
CA MET A 169 12.45 11.57 12.09
C MET A 169 11.76 11.42 13.45
N ARG A 170 12.44 10.87 14.46
CA ARG A 170 11.92 10.80 15.85
C ARG A 170 11.65 12.18 16.41
N GLU A 171 12.59 13.09 16.30
CA GLU A 171 12.43 14.48 16.74
C GLU A 171 11.24 15.17 16.07
N MET A 172 11.06 14.96 14.76
CA MET A 172 9.90 15.51 14.05
C MET A 172 8.57 14.96 14.59
N VAL A 173 8.51 13.65 14.88
CA VAL A 173 7.32 13.02 15.48
C VAL A 173 7.07 13.55 16.89
N GLU A 174 8.10 13.65 17.73
CA GLU A 174 8.01 14.17 19.10
C GLU A 174 7.56 15.65 19.15
N HIS A 175 7.91 16.43 18.12
CA HIS A 175 7.46 17.82 17.99
C HIS A 175 6.05 17.94 17.36
N GLY A 176 5.36 16.81 17.11
CA GLY A 176 3.99 16.79 16.61
C GLY A 176 3.85 17.10 15.11
N GLU A 177 4.93 17.03 14.33
CA GLU A 177 4.86 17.28 12.89
C GLU A 177 4.03 16.22 12.16
N ALA A 178 4.00 14.97 12.65
CA ALA A 178 3.20 13.89 12.08
C ALA A 178 1.68 14.08 12.25
N ASP A 179 1.24 14.85 13.27
CA ASP A 179 -0.18 15.12 13.55
C ASP A 179 -0.82 16.03 12.48
N HIS A 180 0.00 16.76 11.73
CA HIS A 180 -0.46 17.74 10.74
C HIS A 180 -0.38 17.20 9.29
N LEU A 181 -0.14 15.92 9.12
CA LEU A 181 -0.10 15.29 7.79
C LEU A 181 -1.48 15.26 7.15
N VAL A 182 -1.54 15.65 5.89
CA VAL A 182 -2.77 15.58 5.06
C VAL A 182 -3.08 14.13 4.75
N ALA A 183 -4.30 13.68 5.03
CA ALA A 183 -4.75 12.30 4.92
C ALA A 183 -4.48 11.70 3.52
N GLU A 184 -4.74 12.46 2.47
CA GLU A 184 -4.55 12.03 1.08
C GLU A 184 -3.06 11.79 0.77
N ARG A 185 -2.16 12.60 1.32
CA ARG A 185 -0.70 12.40 1.16
C ARG A 185 -0.21 11.19 1.95
N VAL A 186 -0.75 10.99 3.16
CA VAL A 186 -0.46 9.78 3.96
C VAL A 186 -0.91 8.54 3.19
N TRP A 187 -2.14 8.54 2.68
CA TRP A 187 -2.65 7.41 1.91
C TRP A 187 -1.83 7.14 0.64
N GLN A 188 -1.45 8.18 -0.10
CA GLN A 188 -0.64 8.02 -1.31
C GLN A 188 0.70 7.32 -1.05
N GLU A 189 1.45 7.75 -0.03
CA GLU A 189 2.73 7.12 0.31
C GLU A 189 2.53 5.71 0.88
N MET A 190 1.50 5.52 1.70
CA MET A 190 1.14 4.19 2.24
C MET A 190 0.74 3.22 1.12
N ALA A 191 -0.14 3.63 0.22
CA ALA A 191 -0.58 2.80 -0.90
C ALA A 191 0.59 2.39 -1.82
N ARG A 192 1.50 3.33 -2.10
CA ARG A 192 2.73 3.01 -2.85
C ARG A 192 3.63 2.05 -2.07
N GLY A 193 3.80 2.28 -0.78
CA GLY A 193 4.61 1.41 0.09
C GLY A 193 4.04 0.00 0.21
N LEU A 194 2.72 -0.14 0.32
CA LEU A 194 2.06 -1.44 0.29
C LEU A 194 2.33 -2.21 -1.00
N MET A 195 2.53 -1.52 -2.13
CA MET A 195 2.80 -2.16 -3.43
C MET A 195 4.27 -2.46 -3.69
N GLU A 196 5.17 -2.09 -2.78
CA GLU A 196 6.60 -2.41 -2.89
C GLU A 196 6.88 -3.91 -2.63
N ALA A 197 8.14 -4.31 -2.82
CA ALA A 197 8.57 -5.71 -2.74
C ALA A 197 8.50 -6.29 -1.32
N THR A 198 8.83 -5.49 -0.31
CA THR A 198 8.84 -5.90 1.10
C THR A 198 8.10 -4.85 1.93
N PRO A 199 6.75 -4.82 1.84
CA PRO A 199 5.96 -3.74 2.43
C PRO A 199 6.02 -3.69 3.96
N SER A 200 6.37 -4.78 4.65
CA SER A 200 6.60 -4.79 6.10
C SER A 200 7.65 -3.77 6.53
N ARG A 201 8.70 -3.56 5.73
CA ARG A 201 9.79 -2.63 6.01
C ARG A 201 9.33 -1.17 6.16
N LEU A 202 8.22 -0.78 5.50
CA LEU A 202 7.61 0.52 5.72
C LEU A 202 7.20 0.69 7.18
N PHE A 203 6.55 -0.33 7.73
CA PHE A 203 6.05 -0.30 9.11
C PHE A 203 7.18 -0.40 10.13
N ASP A 204 8.24 -1.18 9.86
CA ASP A 204 9.43 -1.22 10.71
C ASP A 204 9.99 0.20 10.93
N VAL A 205 10.18 0.96 9.85
CA VAL A 205 10.70 2.34 9.93
C VAL A 205 9.73 3.26 10.68
N LEU A 206 8.42 3.14 10.44
CA LEU A 206 7.41 3.95 11.13
C LEU A 206 7.34 3.63 12.64
N ILE A 207 7.57 2.38 13.04
CA ILE A 207 7.68 1.97 14.45
C ILE A 207 8.94 2.58 15.05
N GLU A 208 10.09 2.38 14.40
CA GLU A 208 11.38 2.85 14.90
C GLU A 208 11.42 4.36 15.13
N CYS A 209 10.75 5.16 14.30
CA CYS A 209 10.66 6.61 14.50
C CYS A 209 9.43 7.07 15.32
N GLY A 210 8.56 6.14 15.75
CA GLY A 210 7.36 6.46 16.53
C GLY A 210 6.17 6.98 15.73
N ALA A 211 6.31 7.10 14.38
CA ALA A 211 5.25 7.65 13.53
C ALA A 211 4.04 6.71 13.42
N LEU A 212 4.22 5.39 13.54
CA LEU A 212 3.12 4.43 13.45
C LEU A 212 2.07 4.70 14.51
N LYS A 213 2.49 4.96 15.73
CA LYS A 213 1.62 5.25 16.88
C LYS A 213 0.73 6.49 16.66
N VAL A 214 1.22 7.47 15.90
CA VAL A 214 0.48 8.68 15.54
C VAL A 214 -0.48 8.44 14.39
N LEU A 215 0.01 7.77 13.32
CA LEU A 215 -0.73 7.60 12.07
C LEU A 215 -1.76 6.47 12.11
N LEU A 216 -1.37 5.34 12.71
CA LEU A 216 -2.17 4.11 12.80
C LEU A 216 -2.05 3.47 14.19
N PRO A 217 -2.57 4.13 15.23
CA PRO A 217 -2.52 3.60 16.60
C PRO A 217 -3.22 2.25 16.74
N GLU A 218 -4.19 1.95 15.88
CA GLU A 218 -4.90 0.67 15.86
C GLU A 218 -3.97 -0.48 15.42
N LEU A 219 -3.07 -0.21 14.48
CA LEU A 219 -2.07 -1.17 14.03
C LEU A 219 -0.91 -1.28 15.04
N ASP A 220 -0.42 -0.15 15.53
CA ASP A 220 0.67 -0.06 16.50
C ASP A 220 0.40 -0.92 17.76
N ARG A 221 -0.86 -1.03 18.17
CA ARG A 221 -1.28 -1.83 19.34
C ARG A 221 -1.15 -3.34 19.15
N LEU A 222 -0.88 -3.84 17.95
CA LEU A 222 -0.81 -5.28 17.70
C LEU A 222 0.51 -5.90 18.20
N TRP A 223 1.56 -5.12 18.31
CA TRP A 223 2.84 -5.59 18.84
C TRP A 223 2.75 -5.89 20.33
N GLY A 224 3.29 -7.02 20.75
CA GLY A 224 3.20 -7.51 22.11
C GLY A 224 1.87 -8.19 22.45
N VAL A 225 0.93 -8.32 21.51
CA VAL A 225 -0.34 -9.00 21.71
C VAL A 225 -0.19 -10.49 21.36
N PRO A 226 -0.27 -11.41 22.36
CA PRO A 226 0.01 -12.83 22.11
C PRO A 226 -1.15 -13.53 21.43
N GLN A 227 -0.84 -14.43 20.51
CA GLN A 227 -1.75 -15.38 19.87
C GLN A 227 -1.44 -16.82 20.33
N ARG A 228 -2.35 -17.74 20.00
CA ARG A 228 -2.14 -19.16 20.29
C ARG A 228 -1.05 -19.73 19.40
N ALA A 229 0.03 -20.24 20.00
CA ALA A 229 1.18 -20.83 19.29
C ALA A 229 0.80 -22.02 18.40
N ASP A 230 -0.29 -22.77 18.73
CA ASP A 230 -0.78 -23.88 17.93
C ASP A 230 -1.18 -23.48 16.51
N TYR A 231 -1.62 -22.23 16.32
CA TYR A 231 -2.07 -21.69 15.06
C TYR A 231 -1.16 -20.59 14.49
N HIS A 232 -0.41 -19.93 15.36
CA HIS A 232 0.49 -18.81 15.04
C HIS A 232 1.83 -19.03 15.74
N PRO A 233 2.77 -19.78 15.12
CA PRO A 233 4.07 -20.06 15.73
C PRO A 233 4.88 -18.80 16.05
N GLU A 234 4.67 -17.70 15.31
CA GLU A 234 5.23 -16.38 15.54
C GLU A 234 4.74 -15.72 16.83
N VAL A 235 3.61 -16.15 17.37
CA VAL A 235 2.94 -15.72 18.62
C VAL A 235 2.50 -14.24 18.61
N ASP A 236 3.36 -13.31 18.22
CA ASP A 236 3.06 -11.88 18.22
C ASP A 236 2.15 -11.47 17.05
N THR A 237 1.04 -10.76 17.35
CA THR A 237 0.05 -10.36 16.34
C THR A 237 0.62 -9.33 15.36
N GLY A 238 1.44 -8.38 15.81
CA GLY A 238 2.07 -7.39 14.93
C GLY A 238 3.02 -8.04 13.95
N VAL A 239 3.85 -8.98 14.44
CA VAL A 239 4.77 -9.78 13.60
C VAL A 239 3.98 -10.59 12.58
N HIS A 240 2.89 -11.26 13.00
CA HIS A 240 2.00 -11.99 12.10
C HIS A 240 1.48 -11.11 10.96
N VAL A 241 0.92 -9.94 11.26
CA VAL A 241 0.38 -9.03 10.23
C VAL A 241 1.47 -8.60 9.24
N MET A 242 2.70 -8.38 9.67
CA MET A 242 3.83 -8.07 8.77
C MET A 242 4.17 -9.26 7.87
N MET A 243 4.17 -10.47 8.36
CA MET A 243 4.37 -11.69 7.57
C MET A 243 3.25 -11.90 6.54
N VAL A 244 2.00 -11.67 6.93
CA VAL A 244 0.82 -11.71 6.03
C VAL A 244 0.96 -10.67 4.91
N LEU A 245 1.42 -9.47 5.26
CA LEU A 245 1.62 -8.38 4.31
C LEU A 245 2.72 -8.71 3.29
N ASP A 246 3.85 -9.26 3.73
CA ASP A 246 4.92 -9.69 2.83
C ASP A 246 4.50 -10.90 1.97
N MET A 247 3.69 -11.81 2.51
CA MET A 247 3.09 -12.89 1.73
C MET A 247 2.17 -12.33 0.62
N SER A 248 1.43 -11.26 0.89
CA SER A 248 0.61 -10.60 -0.14
C SER A 248 1.45 -10.01 -1.28
N ALA A 249 2.65 -9.51 -0.97
CA ALA A 249 3.61 -9.07 -1.98
C ALA A 249 4.17 -10.24 -2.79
N ARG A 250 4.53 -11.35 -2.13
CA ARG A 250 5.01 -12.59 -2.75
C ARG A 250 3.97 -13.19 -3.71
N LEU A 251 2.68 -13.10 -3.36
CA LEU A 251 1.57 -13.55 -4.21
C LEU A 251 1.11 -12.51 -5.23
N HIS A 252 1.82 -11.41 -5.40
CA HIS A 252 1.51 -10.32 -6.33
C HIS A 252 0.09 -9.76 -6.18
N ALA A 253 -0.41 -9.73 -4.95
CA ALA A 253 -1.75 -9.27 -4.64
C ALA A 253 -1.95 -7.79 -4.99
N PRO A 254 -3.14 -7.39 -5.48
CA PRO A 254 -3.48 -5.99 -5.74
C PRO A 254 -3.60 -5.18 -4.45
N LEU A 255 -3.58 -3.84 -4.58
CA LEU A 255 -3.59 -2.91 -3.44
C LEU A 255 -4.71 -3.18 -2.43
N ALA A 256 -5.92 -3.42 -2.90
CA ALA A 256 -7.07 -3.67 -2.02
C ALA A 256 -6.86 -4.91 -1.14
N VAL A 257 -6.26 -5.98 -1.69
CA VAL A 257 -5.92 -7.20 -0.95
C VAL A 257 -4.80 -6.93 0.07
N ARG A 258 -3.74 -6.21 -0.33
CA ARG A 258 -2.64 -5.87 0.59
C ARG A 258 -3.11 -4.99 1.74
N PHE A 259 -3.99 -4.04 1.47
CA PHE A 259 -4.61 -3.23 2.52
C PHE A 259 -5.50 -4.08 3.44
N ALA A 260 -6.29 -5.01 2.89
CA ALA A 260 -7.08 -5.93 3.69
C ALA A 260 -6.21 -6.81 4.59
N CYS A 261 -5.10 -7.34 4.07
CA CYS A 261 -4.10 -8.08 4.84
C CYS A 261 -3.52 -7.27 6.01
N LEU A 262 -3.27 -5.96 5.80
CA LEU A 262 -2.75 -5.07 6.85
C LEU A 262 -3.72 -4.89 8.01
N VAL A 263 -5.04 -4.84 7.74
CA VAL A 263 -6.03 -4.37 8.71
C VAL A 263 -7.01 -5.42 9.21
N HIS A 264 -6.91 -6.68 8.74
CA HIS A 264 -7.90 -7.73 9.05
C HIS A 264 -8.02 -8.02 10.56
N ASP A 265 -6.92 -7.92 11.27
CA ASP A 265 -6.77 -8.33 12.67
C ASP A 265 -6.68 -7.17 13.68
N LEU A 266 -6.99 -5.93 13.30
CA LEU A 266 -6.91 -4.76 14.21
C LEU A 266 -7.63 -4.97 15.54
N GLY A 267 -8.72 -5.73 15.54
CA GLY A 267 -9.51 -6.04 16.72
C GLY A 267 -8.78 -6.88 17.78
N LYS A 268 -7.73 -7.60 17.41
CA LYS A 268 -6.90 -8.36 18.35
C LYS A 268 -6.18 -7.44 19.35
N GLY A 269 -5.77 -6.25 18.91
CA GLY A 269 -5.13 -5.24 19.76
C GLY A 269 -6.03 -4.64 20.86
N THR A 270 -7.33 -4.98 20.86
CA THR A 270 -8.30 -4.54 21.88
C THR A 270 -8.90 -5.69 22.66
N THR A 271 -8.29 -6.86 22.60
CA THR A 271 -8.74 -8.03 23.37
C THR A 271 -8.48 -7.79 24.86
N PRO A 272 -9.48 -7.99 25.74
CA PRO A 272 -9.27 -7.94 27.17
C PRO A 272 -8.19 -8.91 27.65
N ALA A 273 -7.37 -8.49 28.61
CA ALA A 273 -6.21 -9.26 29.05
C ALA A 273 -6.57 -10.66 29.62
N ASP A 274 -7.74 -10.77 30.23
CA ASP A 274 -8.26 -12.02 30.79
C ASP A 274 -8.72 -13.03 29.72
N GLN A 275 -8.87 -12.60 28.48
CA GLN A 275 -9.24 -13.46 27.34
C GLN A 275 -8.03 -13.94 26.52
N LEU A 276 -6.87 -13.32 26.71
CA LEU A 276 -5.66 -13.68 25.97
C LEU A 276 -5.23 -15.13 26.29
N PRO A 277 -4.69 -15.84 25.32
CA PRO A 277 -4.42 -15.51 23.93
C PRO A 277 -5.61 -15.81 22.99
N ARG A 278 -6.84 -15.85 23.48
CA ARG A 278 -8.06 -16.05 22.68
C ARG A 278 -8.67 -14.70 22.32
N HIS A 279 -8.84 -14.46 21.03
CA HIS A 279 -9.34 -13.18 20.52
C HIS A 279 -10.82 -13.24 20.16
N ILE A 280 -11.67 -13.68 21.11
CA ILE A 280 -13.11 -13.87 20.86
C ILE A 280 -13.75 -12.56 20.39
N GLY A 281 -14.41 -12.59 19.20
CA GLY A 281 -15.09 -11.45 18.61
C GLY A 281 -14.15 -10.35 18.10
N HIS A 282 -12.90 -10.70 17.78
CA HIS A 282 -11.96 -9.74 17.18
C HIS A 282 -12.41 -9.26 15.81
N GLU A 283 -13.15 -10.08 15.06
CA GLU A 283 -13.65 -9.76 13.74
C GLU A 283 -14.55 -8.51 13.78
N GLU A 284 -15.53 -8.48 14.66
CA GLU A 284 -16.43 -7.33 14.82
C GLU A 284 -15.68 -6.09 15.37
N ARG A 285 -14.68 -6.28 16.22
CA ARG A 285 -13.83 -5.20 16.69
C ARG A 285 -12.94 -4.65 15.56
N SER A 286 -12.40 -5.55 14.70
CA SER A 286 -11.62 -5.17 13.52
C SER A 286 -12.44 -4.30 12.57
N VAL A 287 -13.68 -4.70 12.26
CA VAL A 287 -14.57 -3.92 11.37
C VAL A 287 -14.84 -2.52 11.94
N ARG A 288 -15.06 -2.39 13.26
CA ARG A 288 -15.30 -1.08 13.89
C ARG A 288 -14.06 -0.18 13.83
N LEU A 289 -12.89 -0.73 14.14
CA LEU A 289 -11.62 0.03 14.09
C LEU A 289 -11.27 0.41 12.65
N LEU A 290 -11.44 -0.50 11.71
CA LEU A 290 -11.21 -0.28 10.28
C LEU A 290 -11.99 0.91 9.74
N LYS A 291 -13.24 1.09 10.16
CA LYS A 291 -14.06 2.24 9.74
C LYS A 291 -13.39 3.56 10.10
N GLY A 292 -12.92 3.71 11.33
CA GLY A 292 -12.20 4.91 11.76
C GLY A 292 -10.89 5.14 10.99
N VAL A 293 -10.12 4.07 10.74
CA VAL A 293 -8.90 4.13 9.91
C VAL A 293 -9.22 4.63 8.50
N CYS A 294 -10.24 4.05 7.86
CA CYS A 294 -10.62 4.41 6.49
C CYS A 294 -11.12 5.86 6.37
N GLU A 295 -11.88 6.34 7.34
CA GLU A 295 -12.36 7.72 7.39
C GLU A 295 -11.20 8.70 7.60
N ARG A 296 -10.30 8.41 8.55
CA ARG A 296 -9.14 9.24 8.89
C ARG A 296 -8.14 9.35 7.73
N LEU A 297 -7.85 8.24 7.05
CA LEU A 297 -6.86 8.18 5.97
C LEU A 297 -7.44 8.39 4.57
N ARG A 298 -8.74 8.62 4.44
CA ARG A 298 -9.42 8.77 3.13
C ARG A 298 -9.18 7.58 2.21
N VAL A 299 -9.25 6.37 2.77
CA VAL A 299 -9.05 5.12 2.01
C VAL A 299 -10.10 4.97 0.91
N PRO A 300 -9.72 4.61 -0.33
CA PRO A 300 -10.65 4.37 -1.43
C PRO A 300 -11.68 3.30 -1.12
N VAL A 301 -12.86 3.42 -1.74
CA VAL A 301 -14.03 2.58 -1.45
C VAL A 301 -13.76 1.10 -1.71
N ASP A 302 -13.06 0.78 -2.79
CA ASP A 302 -12.71 -0.60 -3.17
C ASP A 302 -11.82 -1.28 -2.11
N CYS A 303 -10.79 -0.58 -1.62
CA CYS A 303 -9.93 -1.06 -0.53
C CYS A 303 -10.73 -1.26 0.76
N ARG A 304 -11.58 -0.28 1.11
CA ARG A 304 -12.41 -0.34 2.32
C ARG A 304 -13.40 -1.50 2.27
N GLU A 305 -14.18 -1.63 1.19
CA GLU A 305 -15.19 -2.69 1.07
C GLU A 305 -14.59 -4.09 1.12
N LEU A 306 -13.44 -4.30 0.48
CA LEU A 306 -12.74 -5.59 0.54
C LEU A 306 -12.26 -5.88 1.96
N ALA A 307 -11.56 -4.92 2.58
CA ALA A 307 -10.99 -5.08 3.92
C ALA A 307 -12.07 -5.34 4.98
N GLU A 308 -13.25 -4.71 4.84
CA GLU A 308 -14.37 -4.91 5.76
C GLU A 308 -14.91 -6.34 5.72
N VAL A 309 -15.02 -6.93 4.52
CA VAL A 309 -15.46 -8.33 4.37
C VAL A 309 -14.39 -9.29 4.88
N VAL A 310 -13.12 -9.05 4.54
CA VAL A 310 -12.01 -9.88 5.03
C VAL A 310 -11.93 -9.84 6.56
N ALA A 311 -11.98 -8.67 7.18
CA ALA A 311 -11.96 -8.53 8.63
C ALA A 311 -13.10 -9.30 9.31
N ARG A 312 -14.29 -9.31 8.70
CA ARG A 312 -15.48 -10.00 9.26
C ARG A 312 -15.48 -11.50 9.04
N GLU A 313 -15.02 -11.98 7.87
CA GLU A 313 -15.28 -13.34 7.42
C GLU A 313 -14.03 -14.23 7.31
N HIS A 314 -12.80 -13.71 7.48
CA HIS A 314 -11.58 -14.53 7.33
C HIS A 314 -11.61 -15.78 8.20
N GLY A 315 -12.01 -15.69 9.46
CA GLY A 315 -12.14 -16.82 10.36
C GLY A 315 -13.14 -17.88 9.89
N ASN A 316 -14.25 -17.48 9.25
CA ASN A 316 -15.22 -18.39 8.64
C ASN A 316 -14.67 -19.02 7.36
N ILE A 317 -13.92 -18.27 6.57
CA ILE A 317 -13.27 -18.76 5.34
C ILE A 317 -12.22 -19.82 5.70
N HIS A 318 -11.41 -19.61 6.70
CA HIS A 318 -10.42 -20.60 7.16
C HIS A 318 -11.05 -21.91 7.60
N ARG A 319 -12.20 -21.85 8.31
CA ARG A 319 -12.93 -23.02 8.76
C ARG A 319 -13.90 -23.59 7.73
N SER A 320 -13.92 -23.08 6.49
CA SER A 320 -14.90 -23.49 5.48
C SER A 320 -14.80 -24.97 5.06
N SER A 321 -13.68 -25.65 5.34
CA SER A 321 -13.54 -27.10 5.17
C SER A 321 -14.52 -27.90 6.02
N GLU A 322 -14.92 -27.38 7.17
CA GLU A 322 -15.87 -28.00 8.11
C GLU A 322 -17.34 -27.71 7.74
N PHE A 323 -17.58 -26.81 6.78
CA PHE A 323 -18.91 -26.33 6.46
C PHE A 323 -19.65 -27.25 5.48
N GLY A 324 -20.89 -27.61 5.80
CA GLY A 324 -21.83 -28.20 4.85
C GLY A 324 -22.40 -27.16 3.87
N ALA A 325 -23.15 -27.65 2.86
CA ALA A 325 -23.64 -26.84 1.75
C ALA A 325 -24.37 -25.55 2.16
N ALA A 326 -25.29 -25.66 3.14
CA ALA A 326 -26.06 -24.50 3.61
C ALA A 326 -25.19 -23.43 4.28
N ALA A 327 -24.17 -23.83 5.03
CA ALA A 327 -23.23 -22.89 5.66
C ALA A 327 -22.34 -22.22 4.61
N LEU A 328 -21.91 -22.96 3.57
CA LEU A 328 -21.15 -22.40 2.45
C LEU A 328 -21.97 -21.36 1.67
N VAL A 329 -23.25 -21.67 1.35
CA VAL A 329 -24.11 -20.70 0.63
C VAL A 329 -24.30 -19.43 1.45
N ARG A 330 -24.55 -19.51 2.76
CA ARG A 330 -24.66 -18.36 3.64
C ARG A 330 -23.34 -17.55 3.70
N LEU A 331 -22.18 -18.21 3.70
CA LEU A 331 -20.89 -17.54 3.66
C LEU A 331 -20.71 -16.76 2.34
N LEU A 332 -21.05 -17.38 1.21
CA LEU A 332 -21.01 -16.73 -0.11
C LEU A 332 -21.92 -15.48 -0.16
N GLU A 333 -23.10 -15.56 0.45
CA GLU A 333 -24.05 -14.42 0.57
C GLU A 333 -23.45 -13.28 1.41
N ARG A 334 -22.88 -13.58 2.59
CA ARG A 334 -22.24 -12.57 3.45
C ARG A 334 -21.03 -11.91 2.79
N CYS A 335 -20.32 -12.66 1.94
CA CYS A 335 -19.22 -12.12 1.14
C CYS A 335 -19.69 -11.38 -0.12
N ASP A 336 -20.99 -11.31 -0.38
CA ASP A 336 -21.56 -10.75 -1.62
C ASP A 336 -21.00 -11.40 -2.91
N ALA A 337 -20.65 -12.69 -2.83
CA ALA A 337 -19.91 -13.40 -3.86
C ALA A 337 -20.72 -13.56 -5.16
N PHE A 338 -22.05 -13.61 -5.08
CA PHE A 338 -22.93 -13.76 -6.23
C PHE A 338 -22.96 -12.51 -7.12
N ARG A 339 -22.92 -11.32 -6.51
CA ARG A 339 -22.94 -10.05 -7.23
C ARG A 339 -21.55 -9.57 -7.63
N LYS A 340 -20.55 -9.86 -6.80
CA LYS A 340 -19.17 -9.38 -6.96
C LYS A 340 -18.17 -10.55 -6.93
N PRO A 341 -18.21 -11.50 -7.90
CA PRO A 341 -17.36 -12.70 -7.88
C PRO A 341 -15.86 -12.40 -7.99
N ALA A 342 -15.47 -11.34 -8.70
CA ALA A 342 -14.08 -10.91 -8.77
C ALA A 342 -13.58 -10.43 -7.38
N ARG A 343 -14.37 -9.63 -6.67
CA ARG A 343 -14.05 -9.22 -5.29
C ARG A 343 -13.97 -10.42 -4.35
N PHE A 344 -14.82 -11.43 -4.56
CA PHE A 344 -14.75 -12.65 -3.75
C PHE A 344 -13.44 -13.41 -3.98
N ALA A 345 -12.95 -13.47 -5.21
CA ALA A 345 -11.63 -14.05 -5.48
C ALA A 345 -10.50 -13.30 -4.75
N ASP A 346 -10.58 -11.97 -4.65
CA ASP A 346 -9.65 -11.14 -3.89
C ASP A 346 -9.77 -11.37 -2.38
N ILE A 347 -10.99 -11.56 -1.84
CA ILE A 347 -11.21 -11.95 -0.44
C ILE A 347 -10.50 -13.28 -0.14
N LEU A 348 -10.66 -14.27 -1.03
CA LEU A 348 -10.01 -15.58 -0.88
C LEU A 348 -8.48 -15.46 -0.97
N LEU A 349 -7.96 -14.58 -1.81
CA LEU A 349 -6.53 -14.30 -1.89
C LEU A 349 -6.01 -13.66 -0.59
N ALA A 350 -6.74 -12.72 0.01
CA ALA A 350 -6.37 -12.14 1.31
C ALA A 350 -6.30 -13.19 2.41
N CYS A 351 -7.29 -14.10 2.47
CA CYS A 351 -7.29 -15.21 3.43
C CYS A 351 -6.17 -16.24 3.15
N GLU A 352 -5.80 -16.46 1.89
CA GLU A 352 -4.63 -17.27 1.56
C GLU A 352 -3.34 -16.60 2.05
N CYS A 353 -3.20 -15.27 1.90
CA CYS A 353 -2.07 -14.53 2.43
C CYS A 353 -1.98 -14.67 3.96
N ASP A 354 -3.10 -14.56 4.68
CA ASP A 354 -3.17 -14.75 6.12
C ASP A 354 -2.74 -16.17 6.53
N ALA A 355 -3.29 -17.20 5.89
CA ALA A 355 -2.94 -18.58 6.20
C ALA A 355 -1.46 -18.91 5.96
N ARG A 356 -0.90 -18.39 4.87
CA ARG A 356 0.48 -18.63 4.44
C ARG A 356 1.48 -17.61 5.00
N GLY A 357 1.00 -16.50 5.55
CA GLY A 357 1.78 -15.51 6.27
C GLY A 357 2.10 -15.91 7.72
N ARG A 358 2.15 -17.18 8.05
CA ARG A 358 2.53 -17.74 9.35
C ARG A 358 3.87 -18.43 9.25
N LEU A 359 4.66 -18.35 10.32
CA LEU A 359 6.00 -18.92 10.36
C LEU A 359 5.98 -20.44 10.06
N GLY A 360 6.64 -20.85 8.98
CA GLY A 360 6.69 -22.24 8.53
C GLY A 360 5.49 -22.70 7.70
N PHE A 361 4.56 -21.80 7.34
CA PHE A 361 3.39 -22.11 6.51
C PHE A 361 3.47 -21.47 5.12
N GLU A 362 4.56 -20.82 4.78
CA GLU A 362 4.72 -19.99 3.58
C GLU A 362 4.46 -20.75 2.28
N ASP A 363 4.73 -22.05 2.24
CA ASP A 363 4.57 -22.92 1.06
C ASP A 363 3.43 -23.94 1.23
N GLN A 364 2.67 -23.86 2.32
CA GLN A 364 1.56 -24.78 2.53
C GLN A 364 0.40 -24.48 1.56
N PRO A 365 -0.28 -25.54 1.07
CA PRO A 365 -1.46 -25.35 0.23
C PRO A 365 -2.62 -24.75 1.04
N TYR A 366 -3.43 -23.91 0.37
CA TYR A 366 -4.64 -23.32 0.93
C TYR A 366 -5.89 -23.82 0.18
N PRO A 367 -6.40 -25.02 0.50
CA PRO A 367 -7.47 -25.67 -0.25
C PRO A 367 -8.82 -24.94 -0.15
N GLN A 368 -9.03 -24.11 0.87
CA GLN A 368 -10.26 -23.34 1.08
C GLN A 368 -10.56 -22.43 -0.13
N ARG A 369 -9.54 -21.90 -0.79
CA ARG A 369 -9.70 -21.06 -1.99
C ARG A 369 -10.39 -21.84 -3.13
N ALA A 370 -9.89 -23.01 -3.49
CA ALA A 370 -10.47 -23.86 -4.52
C ALA A 370 -11.85 -24.35 -4.12
N ARG A 371 -12.02 -24.75 -2.86
CA ARG A 371 -13.30 -25.22 -2.31
C ARG A 371 -14.39 -24.15 -2.40
N LEU A 372 -14.12 -22.92 -1.97
CA LEU A 372 -15.10 -21.83 -1.98
C LEU A 372 -15.39 -21.32 -3.38
N ALA A 373 -14.38 -21.28 -4.27
CA ALA A 373 -14.59 -20.98 -5.69
C ALA A 373 -15.47 -22.03 -6.38
N GLY A 374 -15.24 -23.31 -6.11
CA GLY A 374 -16.09 -24.40 -6.62
C GLY A 374 -17.51 -24.37 -6.09
N ALA A 375 -17.70 -24.08 -4.80
CA ALA A 375 -19.02 -23.90 -4.20
C ALA A 375 -19.78 -22.72 -4.83
N LEU A 376 -19.09 -21.61 -5.10
CA LEU A 376 -19.68 -20.45 -5.80
C LEU A 376 -20.11 -20.84 -7.22
N ALA A 377 -19.26 -21.50 -7.98
CA ALA A 377 -19.56 -21.93 -9.33
C ALA A 377 -20.79 -22.89 -9.35
N ALA A 378 -20.85 -23.85 -8.41
CA ALA A 378 -21.99 -24.73 -8.27
C ALA A 378 -23.28 -23.98 -7.94
N ALA A 379 -23.22 -23.00 -7.02
CA ALA A 379 -24.38 -22.18 -6.67
C ALA A 379 -24.83 -21.23 -7.80
N GLN A 380 -23.90 -20.76 -8.62
CA GLN A 380 -24.18 -19.90 -9.78
C GLN A 380 -24.77 -20.66 -10.98
N SER A 381 -24.62 -21.99 -11.04
CA SER A 381 -25.24 -22.80 -12.10
C SER A 381 -26.77 -22.91 -11.97
N VAL A 382 -27.32 -22.45 -10.85
CA VAL A 382 -28.76 -22.46 -10.59
C VAL A 382 -29.47 -21.37 -11.40
N ALA A 383 -30.47 -21.74 -12.18
CA ALA A 383 -31.29 -20.80 -12.96
C ALA A 383 -32.26 -20.02 -12.06
N THR A 384 -31.74 -19.02 -11.36
CA THR A 384 -32.48 -18.26 -10.33
C THR A 384 -33.69 -17.50 -10.89
N ALA A 385 -33.64 -17.09 -12.17
CA ALA A 385 -34.74 -16.40 -12.85
C ALA A 385 -35.98 -17.32 -12.97
N ASP A 386 -35.79 -18.56 -13.40
CA ASP A 386 -36.85 -19.54 -13.57
C ASP A 386 -37.51 -19.90 -12.21
N ILE A 387 -36.67 -20.05 -11.17
CA ILE A 387 -37.15 -20.32 -9.81
C ILE A 387 -37.96 -19.13 -9.29
N ALA A 388 -37.51 -17.92 -9.54
CA ALA A 388 -38.25 -16.73 -9.14
C ALA A 388 -39.58 -16.61 -9.87
N GLN A 389 -39.63 -16.88 -11.17
CA GLN A 389 -40.86 -16.88 -11.97
C GLN A 389 -41.87 -17.94 -11.47
N GLN A 390 -41.41 -19.17 -11.22
CA GLN A 390 -42.25 -20.24 -10.69
C GLN A 390 -42.81 -19.87 -9.29
N ALA A 391 -41.96 -19.37 -8.41
CA ALA A 391 -42.38 -18.97 -7.07
C ALA A 391 -43.45 -17.85 -7.11
N MET A 392 -43.28 -16.88 -8.01
CA MET A 392 -44.27 -15.81 -8.21
C MET A 392 -45.59 -16.33 -8.78
N ALA A 393 -45.54 -17.27 -9.71
CA ALA A 393 -46.73 -17.91 -10.26
C ALA A 393 -47.51 -18.70 -9.18
N GLU A 394 -46.83 -19.20 -8.17
CA GLU A 394 -47.42 -19.85 -6.98
C GLU A 394 -47.87 -18.85 -5.90
N GLY A 395 -47.83 -17.56 -6.16
CA GLY A 395 -48.25 -16.51 -5.24
C GLY A 395 -47.22 -16.14 -4.15
N LEU A 396 -45.98 -16.63 -4.26
CA LEU A 396 -44.90 -16.26 -3.34
C LEU A 396 -44.29 -14.93 -3.74
N SER A 397 -43.84 -14.12 -2.76
CA SER A 397 -43.22 -12.84 -3.00
C SER A 397 -42.11 -12.54 -1.97
N GLY A 398 -41.22 -11.62 -2.32
CA GLY A 398 -40.21 -11.11 -1.42
C GLY A 398 -39.32 -12.21 -0.79
N PRO A 399 -39.25 -12.28 0.55
CA PRO A 399 -38.34 -13.20 1.25
C PRO A 399 -38.52 -14.69 0.87
N LYS A 400 -39.79 -15.14 0.60
CA LYS A 400 -40.07 -16.52 0.24
C LYS A 400 -39.48 -16.95 -1.10
N VAL A 401 -39.38 -16.02 -2.06
CA VAL A 401 -38.68 -16.27 -3.32
C VAL A 401 -37.16 -16.42 -3.04
N GLY A 402 -36.59 -15.56 -2.19
CA GLY A 402 -35.19 -15.65 -1.76
C GLY A 402 -34.88 -16.99 -1.08
N GLU A 403 -35.74 -17.47 -0.21
CA GLU A 403 -35.61 -18.78 0.46
C GLU A 403 -35.59 -19.95 -0.53
N ARG A 404 -36.42 -19.91 -1.58
CA ARG A 404 -36.40 -20.95 -2.64
C ARG A 404 -35.10 -20.92 -3.44
N ILE A 405 -34.62 -19.73 -3.80
CA ILE A 405 -33.33 -19.59 -4.51
C ILE A 405 -32.19 -20.12 -3.63
N GLN A 406 -32.18 -19.77 -2.35
CA GLN A 406 -31.18 -20.24 -1.40
C GLN A 406 -31.21 -21.78 -1.23
N ALA A 407 -32.42 -22.38 -1.15
CA ALA A 407 -32.58 -23.82 -1.09
C ALA A 407 -32.03 -24.51 -2.36
N ALA A 408 -32.33 -23.99 -3.54
CA ALA A 408 -31.83 -24.54 -4.80
C ALA A 408 -30.30 -24.42 -4.91
N ARG A 409 -29.72 -23.29 -4.51
CA ARG A 409 -28.25 -23.11 -4.44
C ARG A 409 -27.64 -24.10 -3.45
N THR A 410 -28.25 -24.29 -2.31
CA THR A 410 -27.80 -25.26 -1.30
C THR A 410 -27.81 -26.69 -1.85
N ALA A 411 -28.85 -27.08 -2.59
CA ALA A 411 -28.90 -28.40 -3.24
C ALA A 411 -27.82 -28.58 -4.30
N ALA A 412 -27.55 -27.55 -5.13
CA ALA A 412 -26.49 -27.58 -6.12
C ALA A 412 -25.09 -27.72 -5.48
N VAL A 413 -24.82 -26.95 -4.42
CA VAL A 413 -23.58 -27.08 -3.65
C VAL A 413 -23.44 -28.41 -2.96
N SER A 414 -24.56 -28.98 -2.41
CA SER A 414 -24.56 -30.32 -1.79
C SER A 414 -24.17 -31.40 -2.82
N THR A 415 -24.75 -31.32 -4.01
CA THR A 415 -24.41 -32.25 -5.11
C THR A 415 -22.95 -32.12 -5.54
N TRP A 416 -22.46 -30.91 -5.60
CA TRP A 416 -21.05 -30.66 -5.92
C TRP A 416 -20.13 -31.23 -4.85
N LEU A 417 -20.42 -31.01 -3.55
CA LEU A 417 -19.63 -31.55 -2.44
C LEU A 417 -19.56 -33.07 -2.46
N ALA A 418 -20.69 -33.74 -2.74
CA ALA A 418 -20.75 -35.22 -2.83
C ALA A 418 -19.81 -35.78 -3.90
N ARG A 419 -19.59 -35.04 -5.00
CA ARG A 419 -18.66 -35.42 -6.06
C ARG A 419 -17.19 -35.18 -5.73
N GLN A 420 -16.88 -34.33 -4.73
CA GLN A 420 -15.52 -34.05 -4.28
C GLN A 420 -15.04 -35.05 -3.21
N SER A 421 -15.95 -35.73 -2.53
CA SER A 421 -15.58 -36.79 -1.60
C SER A 421 -15.01 -37.97 -2.40
N PRO A 422 -13.82 -38.49 -2.06
CA PRO A 422 -13.33 -39.72 -2.70
C PRO A 422 -14.38 -40.82 -2.46
N VAL A 423 -14.74 -41.53 -3.52
CA VAL A 423 -15.52 -42.77 -3.39
C VAL A 423 -14.67 -43.70 -2.54
N THR A 424 -15.02 -43.87 -1.29
CA THR A 424 -14.54 -44.98 -0.47
C THR A 424 -15.20 -46.20 -1.03
N ASP A 425 -14.56 -46.87 -2.02
CA ASP A 425 -14.87 -48.22 -2.37
C ASP A 425 -14.70 -49.06 -1.10
N GLY A 426 -15.80 -49.63 -0.61
CA GLY A 426 -15.91 -50.49 0.54
C GLY A 426 -15.24 -51.87 0.34
#